data_587a9797ca9beb498bf4ff557b676747
#
_entry.id   587a9797ca9beb498bf4ff557b676747
#
_cell.length_a   1.000
_cell.length_b   1.000
_cell.length_c   1.000
_cell.angle_alpha   90.00
_cell.angle_beta   90.00
_cell.angle_gamma   90.00
#
_symmetry.space_group_name_H-M   'P 1'
#
loop_
_entity.id
_entity.type
_entity.pdbx_description
1 polymer ?
#
loop_
_entity_poly.entity_id
_entity_poly.type
_entity_poly.pdbx_seq_one_letter_code
_entity_poly.pdbx_strand_id
1 'polypeptide(L)'
;MAWGDAPAEPEQLRGMREAGLNIAGFCRAEDLDKVRDAGLSCFVNDPRISAYDWQALPPDGEIRARIASLAKQAGANPAAIGFFLRDEPHAALMPGLARVAKMVRESMPDWWPYVNLFPYRVSAERLGTDSYDAYVRMLVNTVGQPFLSYDNYSLVNGEMLDYFYTNLEIVRRLSIETKTPFWNCILANAHFNYMEPSDATFHLQVYATLAYGGRGIQYFTYFTPPIGNYRVGAIDPFGNRTATWERLRRINLEIAALAPTMLHLRSTGVYHYPDVPDQAKPLAASKLVRAIEMTQRFVKPPVAGRFLLGEFEDSQGRPYLMIVNKDLNNSFQFHLHLVKENANLMRISPYSGKEELFRGEMDWLAPGAGILLRIG
;
A
#
# COMPACT_ATOMS: atom_id res chain seq x y z
N MET A 1 0.92 -7.63 -2.26
CA MET A 1 1.75 -7.92 -3.46
C MET A 1 3.22 -7.82 -3.07
N ALA A 2 4.07 -8.76 -3.49
CA ALA A 2 5.50 -8.50 -3.51
C ALA A 2 5.83 -7.58 -4.69
N TRP A 3 6.62 -6.54 -4.47
CA TRP A 3 7.08 -5.68 -5.55
C TRP A 3 8.45 -6.14 -6.02
N GLY A 4 8.55 -6.51 -7.28
CA GLY A 4 9.73 -7.09 -7.91
C GLY A 4 9.40 -8.35 -8.72
N ASP A 5 10.42 -8.95 -9.32
CA ASP A 5 10.25 -10.15 -10.12
C ASP A 5 9.84 -11.35 -9.25
N ALA A 6 8.80 -12.04 -9.69
CA ALA A 6 8.34 -13.27 -9.06
C ALA A 6 9.32 -14.42 -9.37
N PRO A 7 9.59 -15.31 -8.40
CA PRO A 7 10.40 -16.49 -8.67
C PRO A 7 9.70 -17.46 -9.62
N ALA A 8 10.49 -18.24 -10.35
CA ALA A 8 9.97 -19.31 -11.19
C ALA A 8 9.81 -20.64 -10.43
N GLU A 9 10.36 -20.75 -9.23
CA GLU A 9 10.38 -21.98 -8.42
C GLU A 9 9.05 -22.15 -7.67
N PRO A 10 8.34 -23.29 -7.87
CA PRO A 10 7.03 -23.52 -7.25
C PRO A 10 7.03 -23.46 -5.72
N GLU A 11 8.12 -23.85 -5.07
CA GLU A 11 8.24 -23.79 -3.61
C GLU A 11 8.27 -22.36 -3.09
N GLN A 12 9.00 -21.48 -3.76
CA GLN A 12 9.06 -20.05 -3.40
C GLN A 12 7.72 -19.38 -3.61
N LEU A 13 7.02 -19.69 -4.71
CA LEU A 13 5.65 -19.19 -4.96
C LEU A 13 4.67 -19.67 -3.87
N ARG A 14 4.72 -20.93 -3.47
CA ARG A 14 3.93 -21.44 -2.32
C ARG A 14 4.26 -20.68 -1.05
N GLY A 15 5.56 -20.42 -0.78
CA GLY A 15 6.00 -19.62 0.35
C GLY A 15 5.43 -18.19 0.35
N MET A 16 5.29 -17.57 -0.82
CA MET A 16 4.61 -16.26 -0.96
C MET A 16 3.11 -16.34 -0.61
N ARG A 17 2.44 -17.40 -1.08
CA ARG A 17 1.03 -17.64 -0.75
C ARG A 17 0.82 -17.89 0.74
N GLU A 18 1.68 -18.69 1.36
CA GLU A 18 1.68 -18.96 2.80
C GLU A 18 1.93 -17.69 3.62
N ALA A 19 2.75 -16.77 3.11
CA ALA A 19 2.96 -15.44 3.70
C ALA A 19 1.74 -14.50 3.52
N GLY A 20 0.62 -14.98 2.99
CA GLY A 20 -0.62 -14.22 2.82
C GLY A 20 -0.62 -13.26 1.63
N LEU A 21 0.35 -13.36 0.72
CA LEU A 21 0.33 -12.60 -0.52
C LEU A 21 -0.73 -13.18 -1.47
N ASN A 22 -1.37 -12.31 -2.25
CA ASN A 22 -2.29 -12.68 -3.33
C ASN A 22 -1.73 -12.37 -4.71
N ILE A 23 -0.74 -11.49 -4.82
CA ILE A 23 -0.05 -11.12 -6.06
C ILE A 23 1.45 -11.35 -5.85
N ALA A 24 2.05 -12.18 -6.71
CA ALA A 24 3.46 -12.57 -6.62
C ALA A 24 4.43 -11.44 -7.06
N GLY A 25 3.93 -10.41 -7.74
CA GLY A 25 4.74 -9.35 -8.31
C GLY A 25 4.73 -9.41 -9.84
N PHE A 26 5.91 -9.35 -10.42
CA PHE A 26 6.09 -9.38 -11.88
C PHE A 26 6.58 -10.76 -12.32
N CYS A 27 5.97 -11.33 -13.36
CA CYS A 27 6.35 -12.63 -13.86
C CYS A 27 6.49 -12.64 -15.38
N ARG A 28 7.21 -13.62 -15.90
CA ARG A 28 7.23 -13.89 -17.32
C ARG A 28 5.96 -14.62 -17.75
N ALA A 29 5.53 -14.43 -18.98
CA ALA A 29 4.36 -15.11 -19.52
C ALA A 29 4.48 -16.66 -19.50
N GLU A 30 5.70 -17.19 -19.58
CA GLU A 30 6.00 -18.61 -19.53
C GLU A 30 5.86 -19.24 -18.13
N ASP A 31 5.89 -18.43 -17.07
CA ASP A 31 5.80 -18.91 -15.67
C ASP A 31 4.38 -18.80 -15.09
N LEU A 32 3.41 -18.33 -15.85
CA LEU A 32 2.04 -18.10 -15.39
C LEU A 32 1.35 -19.32 -14.80
N ASP A 33 1.60 -20.50 -15.37
CA ASP A 33 1.02 -21.75 -14.84
C ASP A 33 1.52 -22.06 -13.42
N LYS A 34 2.80 -21.80 -13.14
CA LYS A 34 3.39 -22.00 -11.82
C LYS A 34 2.79 -21.03 -10.80
N VAL A 35 2.55 -19.75 -11.22
CA VAL A 35 1.93 -18.72 -10.38
C VAL A 35 0.47 -19.10 -10.08
N ARG A 36 -0.30 -19.55 -11.10
CA ARG A 36 -1.67 -20.06 -10.94
C ARG A 36 -1.73 -21.24 -9.98
N ASP A 37 -0.86 -22.22 -10.16
CA ASP A 37 -0.83 -23.45 -9.37
C ASP A 37 -0.46 -23.20 -7.90
N ALA A 38 0.25 -22.09 -7.63
CA ALA A 38 0.48 -21.59 -6.28
C ALA A 38 -0.70 -20.78 -5.70
N GLY A 39 -1.76 -20.56 -6.46
CA GLY A 39 -2.93 -19.76 -6.04
C GLY A 39 -2.64 -18.27 -5.95
N LEU A 40 -1.72 -17.76 -6.77
CA LEU A 40 -1.32 -16.36 -6.84
C LEU A 40 -1.72 -15.76 -8.18
N SER A 41 -1.79 -14.43 -8.22
CA SER A 41 -1.84 -13.64 -9.45
C SER A 41 -0.51 -12.90 -9.66
N CYS A 42 -0.28 -12.36 -10.86
CA CYS A 42 0.86 -11.50 -11.14
C CYS A 42 0.59 -10.54 -12.32
N PHE A 43 1.43 -9.51 -12.40
CA PHE A 43 1.55 -8.69 -13.59
C PHE A 43 2.62 -9.30 -14.51
N VAL A 44 2.31 -9.40 -15.79
CA VAL A 44 3.31 -9.87 -16.77
C VAL A 44 4.29 -8.75 -17.04
N ASN A 45 5.58 -9.03 -16.84
CA ASN A 45 6.69 -8.15 -17.21
C ASN A 45 7.42 -8.78 -18.42
N ASP A 46 7.25 -8.19 -19.57
CA ASP A 46 7.82 -8.70 -20.82
C ASP A 46 8.44 -7.57 -21.63
N PRO A 47 9.71 -7.70 -22.09
CA PRO A 47 10.37 -6.68 -22.90
C PRO A 47 9.62 -6.26 -24.16
N ARG A 48 8.77 -7.14 -24.72
CA ARG A 48 7.94 -6.81 -25.89
C ARG A 48 6.95 -5.67 -25.61
N ILE A 49 6.62 -5.39 -24.32
CA ILE A 49 5.68 -4.35 -23.94
C ILE A 49 6.24 -3.32 -22.95
N SER A 50 7.34 -3.63 -22.25
CA SER A 50 7.95 -2.74 -21.26
C SER A 50 9.24 -2.07 -21.72
N ALA A 51 9.92 -2.62 -22.72
CA ALA A 51 11.22 -2.12 -23.22
C ALA A 51 11.10 -1.21 -24.46
N TYR A 52 10.17 -0.25 -24.42
CA TYR A 52 10.08 0.75 -25.47
C TYR A 52 10.92 2.00 -25.16
N ASP A 53 11.37 2.68 -26.22
CA ASP A 53 11.58 4.13 -26.13
C ASP A 53 10.20 4.80 -26.09
N TRP A 54 9.77 5.20 -24.91
CA TRP A 54 8.43 5.74 -24.66
C TRP A 54 8.19 7.12 -25.32
N GLN A 55 9.26 7.79 -25.77
CA GLN A 55 9.18 9.04 -26.53
C GLN A 55 9.15 8.80 -28.05
N ALA A 56 9.66 7.66 -28.49
CA ALA A 56 9.75 7.28 -29.91
C ALA A 56 9.22 5.86 -30.13
N LEU A 57 7.92 5.65 -29.82
CA LEU A 57 7.27 4.35 -30.00
C LEU A 57 7.25 3.88 -31.46
N PRO A 58 7.37 2.56 -31.68
CA PRO A 58 7.19 2.00 -33.02
C PRO A 58 5.75 2.24 -33.55
N PRO A 59 5.49 1.96 -34.83
CA PRO A 59 4.16 2.07 -35.40
C PRO A 59 3.12 1.24 -34.66
N ASP A 60 1.86 1.72 -34.61
CA ASP A 60 0.74 1.05 -33.89
C ASP A 60 0.58 -0.42 -34.29
N GLY A 61 0.76 -0.75 -35.56
CA GLY A 61 0.67 -2.13 -36.03
C GLY A 61 1.68 -3.06 -35.40
N GLU A 62 2.90 -2.59 -35.13
CA GLU A 62 3.93 -3.37 -34.45
C GLU A 62 3.60 -3.54 -32.96
N ILE A 63 3.16 -2.47 -32.25
CA ILE A 63 2.75 -2.54 -30.84
C ILE A 63 1.59 -3.54 -30.72
N ARG A 64 0.57 -3.44 -31.57
CA ARG A 64 -0.58 -4.37 -31.58
C ARG A 64 -0.18 -5.81 -31.82
N ALA A 65 0.77 -6.05 -32.74
CA ALA A 65 1.28 -7.40 -33.01
C ALA A 65 2.00 -8.00 -31.79
N ARG A 66 2.78 -7.19 -31.05
CA ARG A 66 3.45 -7.61 -29.83
C ARG A 66 2.42 -7.92 -28.72
N ILE A 67 1.41 -7.06 -28.53
CA ILE A 67 0.32 -7.29 -27.58
C ILE A 67 -0.46 -8.56 -27.95
N ALA A 68 -0.80 -8.77 -29.21
CA ALA A 68 -1.51 -9.96 -29.67
C ALA A 68 -0.69 -11.25 -29.44
N SER A 69 0.63 -11.20 -29.64
CA SER A 69 1.52 -12.31 -29.33
C SER A 69 1.49 -12.67 -27.83
N LEU A 70 1.53 -11.66 -26.97
CA LEU A 70 1.42 -11.84 -25.51
C LEU A 70 0.03 -12.32 -25.09
N ALA A 71 -1.03 -11.78 -25.68
CA ALA A 71 -2.40 -12.21 -25.43
C ALA A 71 -2.61 -13.69 -25.78
N LYS A 72 -2.02 -14.16 -26.88
CA LYS A 72 -2.05 -15.58 -27.26
C LYS A 72 -1.32 -16.48 -26.24
N GLN A 73 -0.20 -15.98 -25.70
CA GLN A 73 0.63 -16.74 -24.75
C GLN A 73 0.06 -16.76 -23.34
N ALA A 74 -0.51 -15.65 -22.88
CA ALA A 74 -0.84 -15.40 -21.48
C ALA A 74 -2.33 -15.11 -21.23
N GLY A 75 -3.08 -14.68 -22.23
CA GLY A 75 -4.41 -14.07 -22.06
C GLY A 75 -5.50 -14.98 -21.49
N ALA A 76 -5.36 -16.29 -21.62
CA ALA A 76 -6.30 -17.26 -21.04
C ALA A 76 -5.92 -17.71 -19.61
N ASN A 77 -4.76 -17.29 -19.10
CA ASN A 77 -4.29 -17.72 -17.78
C ASN A 77 -4.84 -16.80 -16.68
N PRO A 78 -5.65 -17.32 -15.73
CA PRO A 78 -6.27 -16.50 -14.70
C PRO A 78 -5.28 -15.90 -13.68
N ALA A 79 -4.03 -16.35 -13.67
CA ALA A 79 -2.99 -15.74 -12.83
C ALA A 79 -2.55 -14.36 -13.35
N ALA A 80 -2.67 -14.11 -14.66
CA ALA A 80 -2.28 -12.84 -15.25
C ALA A 80 -3.36 -11.79 -15.07
N ILE A 81 -3.06 -10.69 -14.37
CA ILE A 81 -4.00 -9.60 -14.11
C ILE A 81 -3.67 -8.31 -14.86
N GLY A 82 -2.57 -8.28 -15.59
CA GLY A 82 -2.16 -7.11 -16.36
C GLY A 82 -0.70 -7.15 -16.77
N PHE A 83 -0.26 -6.03 -17.33
CA PHE A 83 1.13 -5.80 -17.72
C PHE A 83 1.80 -4.74 -16.85
N PHE A 84 3.00 -5.01 -16.37
CA PHE A 84 3.89 -3.99 -15.84
C PHE A 84 4.52 -3.22 -16.99
N LEU A 85 4.28 -1.92 -17.06
CA LEU A 85 4.75 -1.08 -18.13
C LEU A 85 6.01 -0.30 -17.76
N ARG A 86 5.98 0.35 -16.61
CA ARG A 86 7.08 1.23 -16.21
C ARG A 86 7.09 1.53 -14.72
N ASP A 87 8.30 1.63 -14.17
CA ASP A 87 8.57 2.18 -12.86
C ASP A 87 8.98 3.65 -12.97
N GLU A 88 8.46 4.48 -12.09
CA GLU A 88 8.82 5.89 -11.86
C GLU A 88 9.05 6.69 -13.17
N PRO A 89 8.08 6.76 -14.09
CA PRO A 89 8.30 7.46 -15.37
C PRO A 89 8.35 8.97 -15.18
N HIS A 90 9.29 9.63 -15.86
CA HIS A 90 9.21 11.07 -16.10
C HIS A 90 7.94 11.41 -16.91
N ALA A 91 7.32 12.56 -16.66
CA ALA A 91 6.05 12.96 -17.29
C ALA A 91 6.10 12.96 -18.83
N ALA A 92 7.25 13.25 -19.42
CA ALA A 92 7.43 13.18 -20.87
C ALA A 92 7.18 11.79 -21.47
N LEU A 93 7.21 10.71 -20.65
CA LEU A 93 6.94 9.34 -21.10
C LEU A 93 5.43 9.01 -21.06
N MET A 94 4.63 9.79 -20.35
CA MET A 94 3.20 9.52 -20.16
C MET A 94 2.38 9.40 -21.44
N PRO A 95 2.61 10.22 -22.50
CA PRO A 95 1.90 10.05 -23.77
C PRO A 95 2.15 8.69 -24.44
N GLY A 96 3.40 8.22 -24.40
CA GLY A 96 3.75 6.88 -24.93
C GLY A 96 3.13 5.76 -24.10
N LEU A 97 3.20 5.87 -22.78
CA LEU A 97 2.55 4.92 -21.85
C LEU A 97 1.03 4.88 -22.08
N ALA A 98 0.39 6.03 -22.23
CA ALA A 98 -1.04 6.14 -22.52
C ALA A 98 -1.44 5.45 -23.82
N ARG A 99 -0.63 5.60 -24.88
CA ARG A 99 -0.86 4.97 -26.17
C ARG A 99 -0.81 3.44 -26.07
N VAL A 100 0.22 2.89 -25.40
CA VAL A 100 0.34 1.44 -25.18
C VAL A 100 -0.77 0.93 -24.27
N ALA A 101 -1.03 1.61 -23.14
CA ALA A 101 -2.09 1.25 -22.21
C ALA A 101 -3.48 1.20 -22.86
N LYS A 102 -3.78 2.12 -23.80
CA LYS A 102 -5.00 2.09 -24.60
C LYS A 102 -5.08 0.83 -25.44
N MET A 103 -4.01 0.46 -26.15
CA MET A 103 -3.98 -0.74 -26.99
C MET A 103 -4.09 -2.03 -26.18
N VAL A 104 -3.51 -2.05 -24.98
CA VAL A 104 -3.69 -3.17 -24.02
C VAL A 104 -5.17 -3.33 -23.68
N ARG A 105 -5.85 -2.26 -23.25
CA ARG A 105 -7.28 -2.33 -22.89
C ARG A 105 -8.19 -2.69 -24.08
N GLU A 106 -7.85 -2.26 -25.30
CA GLU A 106 -8.58 -2.64 -26.51
C GLU A 106 -8.45 -4.13 -26.84
N SER A 107 -7.29 -4.72 -26.57
CA SER A 107 -6.99 -6.12 -26.87
C SER A 107 -7.34 -7.07 -25.71
N MET A 108 -7.22 -6.60 -24.49
CA MET A 108 -7.35 -7.36 -23.24
C MET A 108 -8.06 -6.49 -22.19
N PRO A 109 -9.41 -6.33 -22.28
CA PRO A 109 -10.17 -5.38 -21.47
C PRO A 109 -10.07 -5.59 -19.97
N ASP A 110 -9.87 -6.83 -19.52
CA ASP A 110 -9.75 -7.21 -18.11
C ASP A 110 -8.32 -7.08 -17.56
N TRP A 111 -7.35 -6.72 -18.40
CA TRP A 111 -5.96 -6.59 -17.99
C TRP A 111 -5.62 -5.14 -17.65
N TRP A 112 -4.90 -4.98 -16.56
CA TRP A 112 -4.50 -3.67 -16.03
C TRP A 112 -3.14 -3.25 -16.60
N PRO A 113 -3.03 -2.09 -17.26
CA PRO A 113 -1.73 -1.47 -17.50
C PRO A 113 -1.21 -0.93 -16.16
N TYR A 114 -0.02 -1.36 -15.73
CA TYR A 114 0.52 -0.98 -14.44
C TYR A 114 1.75 -0.10 -14.57
N VAL A 115 1.69 1.06 -13.97
CA VAL A 115 2.78 2.04 -13.83
C VAL A 115 2.91 2.38 -12.34
N ASN A 116 4.12 2.30 -11.77
CA ASN A 116 4.40 2.79 -10.43
C ASN A 116 4.90 4.23 -10.49
N LEU A 117 4.42 5.08 -9.61
CA LEU A 117 4.73 6.51 -9.58
C LEU A 117 5.88 6.81 -8.63
N PHE A 118 6.61 7.88 -8.91
CA PHE A 118 7.53 8.51 -7.95
C PHE A 118 6.82 8.91 -6.66
N PRO A 119 7.56 8.97 -5.52
CA PRO A 119 7.07 9.60 -4.30
C PRO A 119 7.01 11.14 -4.41
N TYR A 120 6.28 11.75 -3.50
CA TYR A 120 6.01 13.20 -3.44
C TYR A 120 7.27 14.10 -3.41
N ARG A 121 8.38 13.66 -2.80
CA ARG A 121 9.58 14.52 -2.60
C ARG A 121 10.57 14.54 -3.78
N VAL A 122 10.21 13.95 -4.88
CA VAL A 122 11.02 14.02 -6.10
C VAL A 122 10.93 15.42 -6.68
N SER A 123 12.06 15.94 -7.19
CA SER A 123 12.12 17.29 -7.76
C SER A 123 11.20 17.44 -8.98
N ALA A 124 10.71 18.68 -9.22
CA ALA A 124 9.89 18.99 -10.38
C ALA A 124 10.58 18.63 -11.72
N GLU A 125 11.89 18.82 -11.79
CA GLU A 125 12.70 18.42 -12.95
C GLU A 125 12.62 16.90 -13.19
N ARG A 126 12.77 16.08 -12.15
CA ARG A 126 12.72 14.62 -12.26
C ARG A 126 11.29 14.10 -12.49
N LEU A 127 10.27 14.77 -11.97
CA LEU A 127 8.87 14.49 -12.26
C LEU A 127 8.51 14.87 -13.71
N GLY A 128 9.07 15.97 -14.22
CA GLY A 128 8.69 16.59 -15.48
C GLY A 128 7.38 17.37 -15.41
N THR A 129 6.99 17.81 -14.20
CA THR A 129 5.80 18.61 -13.92
C THR A 129 6.09 19.60 -12.80
N ASP A 130 5.31 20.69 -12.72
CA ASP A 130 5.50 21.74 -11.71
C ASP A 130 5.11 21.28 -10.29
N SER A 131 4.35 20.19 -10.16
CA SER A 131 3.92 19.65 -8.87
C SER A 131 3.63 18.15 -8.92
N TYR A 132 3.69 17.52 -7.76
CA TYR A 132 3.31 16.10 -7.61
C TYR A 132 1.82 15.86 -7.94
N ASP A 133 0.95 16.80 -7.60
CA ASP A 133 -0.47 16.78 -7.98
C ASP A 133 -0.65 16.72 -9.50
N ALA A 134 0.06 17.57 -10.24
CA ALA A 134 0.01 17.57 -11.71
C ALA A 134 0.51 16.25 -12.30
N TYR A 135 1.57 15.68 -11.70
CA TYR A 135 2.15 14.40 -12.10
C TYR A 135 1.16 13.24 -11.93
N VAL A 136 0.53 13.11 -10.76
CA VAL A 136 -0.47 12.06 -10.50
C VAL A 136 -1.70 12.23 -11.38
N ARG A 137 -2.21 13.46 -11.55
CA ARG A 137 -3.35 13.74 -12.44
C ARG A 137 -3.04 13.39 -13.90
N MET A 138 -1.81 13.64 -14.34
CA MET A 138 -1.39 13.27 -15.68
C MET A 138 -1.50 11.75 -15.89
N LEU A 139 -1.03 10.92 -14.96
CA LEU A 139 -1.21 9.46 -15.05
C LEU A 139 -2.68 9.08 -15.17
N VAL A 140 -3.52 9.57 -14.26
CA VAL A 140 -4.97 9.22 -14.24
C VAL A 140 -5.65 9.61 -15.55
N ASN A 141 -5.39 10.83 -16.03
CA ASN A 141 -6.07 11.37 -17.20
C ASN A 141 -5.58 10.79 -18.53
N THR A 142 -4.35 10.28 -18.58
CA THR A 142 -3.75 9.80 -19.83
C THR A 142 -3.63 8.28 -19.90
N VAL A 143 -2.98 7.67 -18.92
CA VAL A 143 -2.77 6.21 -18.90
C VAL A 143 -4.05 5.46 -18.54
N GLY A 144 -4.87 6.02 -17.64
CA GLY A 144 -6.16 5.43 -17.25
C GLY A 144 -6.00 4.09 -16.50
N GLN A 145 -4.98 3.96 -15.69
CA GLN A 145 -4.74 2.82 -14.81
C GLN A 145 -5.84 2.75 -13.74
N PRO A 146 -6.33 1.54 -13.37
CA PRO A 146 -7.48 1.39 -12.46
C PRO A 146 -7.15 1.66 -10.99
N PHE A 147 -5.89 1.91 -10.64
CA PHE A 147 -5.43 2.27 -9.30
C PHE A 147 -4.17 3.15 -9.39
N LEU A 148 -3.97 4.00 -8.41
CA LEU A 148 -2.70 4.70 -8.21
C LEU A 148 -1.73 3.76 -7.49
N SER A 149 -0.49 3.71 -7.92
CA SER A 149 0.59 2.98 -7.24
C SER A 149 1.79 3.88 -7.11
N TYR A 150 2.37 3.93 -5.93
CA TYR A 150 3.58 4.69 -5.64
C TYR A 150 4.35 4.05 -4.48
N ASP A 151 5.61 4.35 -4.37
CA ASP A 151 6.44 4.01 -3.21
C ASP A 151 6.90 5.25 -2.45
N ASN A 152 7.06 5.10 -1.15
CA ASN A 152 7.62 6.14 -0.29
C ASN A 152 8.26 5.52 0.96
N TYR A 153 9.57 5.37 0.94
CA TYR A 153 10.33 4.79 2.05
C TYR A 153 10.81 5.89 2.99
N SER A 154 10.26 5.93 4.19
CA SER A 154 10.40 7.05 5.13
C SER A 154 10.82 6.63 6.54
N LEU A 155 11.21 5.37 6.73
CA LEU A 155 11.69 4.84 8.00
C LEU A 155 13.20 5.03 8.11
N VAL A 156 13.63 6.05 8.86
CA VAL A 156 15.03 6.45 8.98
C VAL A 156 15.35 6.81 10.43
N ASN A 157 16.51 6.38 10.94
CA ASN A 157 17.01 6.75 12.27
C ASN A 157 16.04 6.49 13.45
N GLY A 158 15.26 5.42 13.39
CA GLY A 158 14.33 5.07 14.47
C GLY A 158 12.96 5.71 14.37
N GLU A 159 12.67 6.48 13.31
CA GLU A 159 11.43 7.24 13.16
C GLU A 159 10.79 7.08 11.77
N MET A 160 9.48 7.29 11.72
CA MET A 160 8.74 7.53 10.50
C MET A 160 8.76 9.04 10.22
N LEU A 161 9.36 9.44 9.12
CA LEU A 161 9.42 10.85 8.72
C LEU A 161 8.07 11.37 8.26
N ASP A 162 7.75 12.63 8.55
CA ASP A 162 6.43 13.24 8.30
C ASP A 162 6.01 13.22 6.82
N TYR A 163 6.96 13.26 5.91
CA TYR A 163 6.62 13.21 4.47
C TYR A 163 5.98 11.89 4.02
N PHE A 164 6.05 10.81 4.81
CA PHE A 164 5.25 9.62 4.60
C PHE A 164 3.76 9.93 4.66
N TYR A 165 3.34 10.64 5.70
CA TYR A 165 1.94 11.03 5.91
C TYR A 165 1.50 12.11 4.92
N THR A 166 2.38 13.06 4.59
CA THR A 166 2.13 14.07 3.57
C THR A 166 1.84 13.43 2.21
N ASN A 167 2.65 12.44 1.79
CA ASN A 167 2.41 11.71 0.55
C ASN A 167 1.07 10.96 0.57
N LEU A 168 0.77 10.26 1.68
CA LEU A 168 -0.51 9.57 1.86
C LEU A 168 -1.70 10.52 1.74
N GLU A 169 -1.64 11.73 2.34
CA GLU A 169 -2.73 12.70 2.24
C GLU A 169 -2.92 13.24 0.81
N ILE A 170 -1.83 13.54 0.10
CA ILE A 170 -1.89 13.97 -1.29
C ILE A 170 -2.55 12.88 -2.15
N VAL A 171 -2.06 11.63 -2.04
CA VAL A 171 -2.59 10.52 -2.84
C VAL A 171 -4.02 10.18 -2.46
N ARG A 172 -4.38 10.21 -1.15
CA ARG A 172 -5.76 10.05 -0.68
C ARG A 172 -6.70 11.09 -1.30
N ARG A 173 -6.33 12.36 -1.25
CA ARG A 173 -7.12 13.45 -1.82
C ARG A 173 -7.34 13.26 -3.33
N LEU A 174 -6.28 12.95 -4.05
CA LEU A 174 -6.34 12.68 -5.48
C LEU A 174 -7.13 11.41 -5.81
N SER A 175 -6.99 10.35 -5.01
CA SER A 175 -7.77 9.11 -5.12
C SER A 175 -9.27 9.36 -5.00
N ILE A 176 -9.69 10.17 -4.02
CA ILE A 176 -11.11 10.54 -3.82
C ILE A 176 -11.61 11.40 -4.99
N GLU A 177 -10.85 12.40 -5.39
CA GLU A 177 -11.22 13.32 -6.46
C GLU A 177 -11.35 12.62 -7.82
N THR A 178 -10.39 11.75 -8.14
CA THR A 178 -10.35 11.03 -9.42
C THR A 178 -11.16 9.72 -9.39
N LYS A 179 -11.70 9.34 -8.23
CA LYS A 179 -12.36 8.06 -7.99
C LYS A 179 -11.48 6.85 -8.34
N THR A 180 -10.18 7.00 -8.20
CA THR A 180 -9.18 5.98 -8.49
C THR A 180 -8.56 5.49 -7.19
N PRO A 181 -8.76 4.24 -6.76
CA PRO A 181 -8.18 3.71 -5.52
C PRO A 181 -6.65 3.75 -5.57
N PHE A 182 -5.99 3.69 -4.42
CA PHE A 182 -4.54 3.70 -4.39
C PHE A 182 -3.95 2.50 -3.64
N TRP A 183 -2.77 2.12 -4.07
CA TRP A 183 -1.90 1.12 -3.47
C TRP A 183 -0.60 1.81 -3.03
N ASN A 184 -0.09 1.44 -1.86
CA ASN A 184 1.15 1.96 -1.32
C ASN A 184 2.21 0.87 -1.27
N CYS A 185 3.38 1.14 -1.84
CA CYS A 185 4.53 0.26 -1.73
C CYS A 185 5.34 0.63 -0.49
N ILE A 186 5.37 -0.27 0.49
CA ILE A 186 6.02 -0.07 1.77
C ILE A 186 7.38 -0.76 1.85
N LEU A 187 8.23 -0.25 2.75
CA LEU A 187 9.56 -0.80 3.00
C LEU A 187 9.46 -2.16 3.70
N ALA A 188 9.98 -3.21 3.07
CA ALA A 188 9.99 -4.57 3.60
C ALA A 188 11.38 -5.18 3.75
N ASN A 189 12.43 -4.48 3.34
CA ASN A 189 13.82 -4.78 3.66
C ASN A 189 14.61 -3.51 3.94
N ALA A 190 15.72 -3.61 4.65
CA ALA A 190 16.60 -2.47 4.85
C ALA A 190 17.57 -2.34 3.68
N HIS A 191 17.77 -1.10 3.24
CA HIS A 191 18.79 -0.71 2.28
C HIS A 191 19.14 0.77 2.48
N PHE A 192 20.22 1.23 1.93
CA PHE A 192 20.75 2.57 2.23
C PHE A 192 20.77 2.82 3.75
N ASN A 193 20.19 3.91 4.22
CA ASN A 193 20.04 4.27 5.63
C ASN A 193 18.65 3.99 6.20
N TYR A 194 17.81 3.22 5.47
CA TYR A 194 16.51 2.82 5.98
C TYR A 194 16.61 1.78 7.09
N MET A 195 15.64 1.84 8.02
CA MET A 195 15.55 0.94 9.16
C MET A 195 15.30 -0.51 8.75
N GLU A 196 15.76 -1.42 9.60
CA GLU A 196 15.41 -2.82 9.48
C GLU A 196 13.94 -3.08 9.83
N PRO A 197 13.26 -3.99 9.10
CA PRO A 197 11.88 -4.35 9.38
C PRO A 197 11.69 -4.91 10.79
N SER A 198 10.64 -4.43 11.46
CA SER A 198 10.16 -4.92 12.75
C SER A 198 8.63 -5.06 12.72
N ASP A 199 8.03 -5.67 13.75
CA ASP A 199 6.57 -5.70 13.86
C ASP A 199 6.01 -4.28 13.87
N ALA A 200 6.62 -3.36 14.64
CA ALA A 200 6.19 -1.97 14.72
C ALA A 200 6.24 -1.25 13.37
N THR A 201 7.33 -1.44 12.60
CA THR A 201 7.48 -0.78 11.30
C THR A 201 6.51 -1.31 10.25
N PHE A 202 6.22 -2.62 10.22
CA PHE A 202 5.19 -3.17 9.36
C PHE A 202 3.80 -2.69 9.73
N HIS A 203 3.45 -2.78 11.02
CA HIS A 203 2.14 -2.32 11.50
C HIS A 203 1.93 -0.85 11.16
N LEU A 204 2.89 0.03 11.47
CA LEU A 204 2.74 1.47 11.21
C LEU A 204 2.51 1.77 9.73
N GLN A 205 3.32 1.21 8.84
CA GLN A 205 3.16 1.44 7.40
C GLN A 205 1.82 0.93 6.87
N VAL A 206 1.42 -0.27 7.27
CA VAL A 206 0.16 -0.89 6.84
C VAL A 206 -1.04 -0.15 7.41
N TYR A 207 -1.13 -0.01 8.73
CA TYR A 207 -2.29 0.61 9.37
C TYR A 207 -2.43 2.10 9.02
N ALA A 208 -1.31 2.83 8.84
CA ALA A 208 -1.37 4.18 8.32
C ALA A 208 -1.92 4.20 6.88
N THR A 209 -1.45 3.33 6.00
CA THR A 209 -2.00 3.22 4.64
C THR A 209 -3.51 2.93 4.65
N LEU A 210 -3.96 2.01 5.51
CA LEU A 210 -5.38 1.69 5.68
C LEU A 210 -6.16 2.88 6.24
N ALA A 211 -5.62 3.61 7.23
CA ALA A 211 -6.25 4.80 7.82
C ALA A 211 -6.47 5.92 6.79
N TYR A 212 -5.59 6.03 5.82
CA TYR A 212 -5.75 6.93 4.67
C TYR A 212 -6.67 6.39 3.56
N GLY A 213 -7.17 5.16 3.69
CA GLY A 213 -8.10 4.54 2.73
C GLY A 213 -7.42 3.79 1.59
N GLY A 214 -6.16 3.40 1.74
CA GLY A 214 -5.44 2.55 0.79
C GLY A 214 -6.15 1.22 0.55
N ARG A 215 -6.12 0.72 -0.69
CA ARG A 215 -6.79 -0.51 -1.14
C ARG A 215 -5.84 -1.64 -1.47
N GLY A 216 -4.55 -1.38 -1.49
CA GLY A 216 -3.52 -2.37 -1.72
C GLY A 216 -2.23 -2.03 -1.01
N ILE A 217 -1.53 -3.06 -0.58
CA ILE A 217 -0.21 -2.97 0.03
C ILE A 217 0.76 -3.75 -0.85
N GLN A 218 1.88 -3.12 -1.16
CA GLN A 218 3.00 -3.72 -1.86
C GLN A 218 4.22 -3.71 -0.95
N TYR A 219 5.11 -4.67 -1.11
CA TYR A 219 6.28 -4.84 -0.26
C TYR A 219 7.56 -4.76 -1.08
N PHE A 220 8.37 -3.74 -0.87
CA PHE A 220 9.70 -3.59 -1.47
C PHE A 220 10.78 -3.94 -0.44
N THR A 221 11.42 -5.10 -0.55
CA THR A 221 11.17 -6.23 -1.42
C THR A 221 10.94 -7.50 -0.60
N TYR A 222 10.26 -8.48 -1.19
CA TYR A 222 10.08 -9.80 -0.54
C TYR A 222 11.40 -10.59 -0.50
N PHE A 223 12.14 -10.62 -1.61
CA PHE A 223 13.49 -11.20 -1.69
C PHE A 223 14.52 -10.12 -1.38
N THR A 224 15.54 -10.48 -0.62
CA THR A 224 16.68 -9.61 -0.37
C THR A 224 17.60 -9.59 -1.60
N PRO A 225 17.75 -8.48 -2.33
CA PRO A 225 18.69 -8.40 -3.44
C PRO A 225 20.12 -8.62 -2.96
N PRO A 226 20.95 -9.45 -3.66
CA PRO A 226 22.34 -9.70 -3.27
C PRO A 226 23.27 -8.57 -3.76
N ILE A 227 22.90 -7.31 -3.54
CA ILE A 227 23.64 -6.12 -3.97
C ILE A 227 23.62 -5.05 -2.88
N GLY A 228 24.62 -4.17 -2.88
CA GLY A 228 24.72 -3.04 -1.96
C GLY A 228 24.64 -3.48 -0.50
N ASN A 229 23.83 -2.79 0.30
CA ASN A 229 23.57 -3.11 1.69
C ASN A 229 22.13 -3.60 1.95
N TYR A 230 21.48 -4.18 0.94
CA TYR A 230 20.18 -4.81 1.12
C TYR A 230 20.26 -5.95 2.12
N ARG A 231 19.34 -5.99 3.09
CA ARG A 231 19.37 -6.98 4.17
C ARG A 231 18.00 -7.18 4.81
N VAL A 232 17.85 -8.29 5.49
CA VAL A 232 16.70 -8.68 6.32
C VAL A 232 15.32 -8.59 5.64
N GLY A 233 15.27 -8.82 4.32
CA GLY A 233 14.01 -9.06 3.61
C GLY A 233 13.37 -10.38 4.06
N ALA A 234 12.19 -10.70 3.55
CA ALA A 234 11.48 -11.92 3.93
C ALA A 234 12.25 -13.20 3.55
N ILE A 235 12.89 -13.19 2.39
CA ILE A 235 13.79 -14.27 1.94
C ILE A 235 15.21 -13.71 1.82
N ASP A 236 16.18 -14.39 2.41
CA ASP A 236 17.59 -14.02 2.34
C ASP A 236 18.21 -14.37 0.96
N PRO A 237 19.44 -13.91 0.64
CA PRO A 237 20.09 -14.23 -0.64
C PRO A 237 20.40 -15.72 -0.84
N PHE A 238 20.29 -16.55 0.21
CA PHE A 238 20.49 -18.00 0.14
C PHE A 238 19.16 -18.76 -0.05
N GLY A 239 18.02 -18.05 -0.13
CA GLY A 239 16.69 -18.63 -0.30
C GLY A 239 15.98 -19.01 1.00
N ASN A 240 16.52 -18.68 2.16
CA ASN A 240 15.94 -19.02 3.45
C ASN A 240 14.92 -17.99 3.92
N ARG A 241 13.86 -18.44 4.59
CA ARG A 241 12.90 -17.58 5.30
C ARG A 241 13.59 -16.92 6.50
N THR A 242 13.42 -15.61 6.64
CA THR A 242 13.91 -14.84 7.77
C THR A 242 12.79 -14.53 8.77
N ALA A 243 13.12 -13.91 9.91
CA ALA A 243 12.10 -13.40 10.83
C ALA A 243 11.14 -12.39 10.17
N THR A 244 11.58 -11.68 9.13
CA THR A 244 10.76 -10.75 8.35
C THR A 244 9.64 -11.48 7.58
N TRP A 245 9.86 -12.74 7.16
CA TRP A 245 8.82 -13.55 6.54
C TRP A 245 7.64 -13.79 7.49
N GLU A 246 7.90 -14.13 8.76
CA GLU A 246 6.85 -14.35 9.76
C GLU A 246 6.12 -13.03 10.12
N ARG A 247 6.83 -11.90 10.19
CA ARG A 247 6.23 -10.58 10.40
C ARG A 247 5.28 -10.21 9.27
N LEU A 248 5.75 -10.38 8.03
CA LEU A 248 4.97 -10.12 6.82
C LEU A 248 3.73 -11.03 6.77
N ARG A 249 3.87 -12.31 7.11
CA ARG A 249 2.76 -13.25 7.18
C ARG A 249 1.69 -12.78 8.19
N ARG A 250 2.10 -12.43 9.40
CA ARG A 250 1.17 -11.95 10.44
C ARG A 250 0.38 -10.75 10.00
N ILE A 251 1.04 -9.70 9.51
CA ILE A 251 0.35 -8.50 9.07
C ILE A 251 -0.57 -8.75 7.88
N ASN A 252 -0.21 -9.63 6.95
CA ASN A 252 -1.08 -10.00 5.84
C ASN A 252 -2.34 -10.76 6.30
N LEU A 253 -2.25 -11.58 7.34
CA LEU A 253 -3.43 -12.23 7.93
C LEU A 253 -4.37 -11.21 8.59
N GLU A 254 -3.84 -10.20 9.27
CA GLU A 254 -4.63 -9.09 9.82
C GLU A 254 -5.32 -8.30 8.69
N ILE A 255 -4.58 -7.96 7.62
CA ILE A 255 -5.16 -7.30 6.44
C ILE A 255 -6.29 -8.14 5.85
N ALA A 256 -6.07 -9.45 5.69
CA ALA A 256 -7.08 -10.36 5.13
C ALA A 256 -8.36 -10.42 5.98
N ALA A 257 -8.23 -10.36 7.31
CA ALA A 257 -9.36 -10.33 8.23
C ALA A 257 -10.11 -8.99 8.18
N LEU A 258 -9.41 -7.86 8.06
CA LEU A 258 -10.00 -6.52 8.01
C LEU A 258 -10.56 -6.17 6.62
N ALA A 259 -10.03 -6.77 5.55
CA ALA A 259 -10.35 -6.43 4.17
C ALA A 259 -11.85 -6.47 3.83
N PRO A 260 -12.66 -7.47 4.26
CA PRO A 260 -14.09 -7.49 3.98
C PRO A 260 -14.83 -6.25 4.47
N THR A 261 -14.40 -5.66 5.61
CA THR A 261 -14.96 -4.39 6.10
C THR A 261 -14.33 -3.21 5.38
N MET A 262 -12.99 -3.13 5.36
CA MET A 262 -12.27 -1.97 4.84
C MET A 262 -12.56 -1.67 3.37
N LEU A 263 -12.79 -2.68 2.53
CA LEU A 263 -13.07 -2.49 1.09
C LEU A 263 -14.40 -1.79 0.83
N HIS A 264 -15.34 -1.82 1.79
CA HIS A 264 -16.64 -1.16 1.71
C HIS A 264 -16.69 0.21 2.39
N LEU A 265 -15.60 0.64 3.02
CA LEU A 265 -15.53 1.93 3.70
C LEU A 265 -15.03 3.04 2.76
N ARG A 266 -15.61 4.21 2.84
CA ARG A 266 -15.18 5.45 2.17
C ARG A 266 -14.50 6.37 3.18
N SER A 267 -13.28 6.81 2.92
CA SER A 267 -12.56 7.75 3.79
C SER A 267 -13.24 9.13 3.78
N THR A 268 -13.54 9.66 4.96
CA THR A 268 -14.16 10.98 5.17
C THR A 268 -13.20 12.00 5.75
N GLY A 269 -12.16 11.56 6.45
CA GLY A 269 -11.13 12.44 7.01
C GLY A 269 -9.95 11.66 7.58
N VAL A 270 -8.82 12.35 7.70
CA VAL A 270 -7.63 11.82 8.40
C VAL A 270 -7.06 12.91 9.26
N TYR A 271 -6.72 12.59 10.51
CA TYR A 271 -6.33 13.55 11.54
C TYR A 271 -5.12 13.05 12.31
N HIS A 272 -4.29 13.97 12.77
CA HIS A 272 -3.08 13.69 13.54
C HIS A 272 -3.12 14.32 14.93
N TYR A 273 -2.47 13.66 15.89
CA TYR A 273 -2.33 14.13 17.26
C TYR A 273 -1.00 13.64 17.87
N PRO A 274 -0.27 14.49 18.61
CA PRO A 274 -0.37 15.95 18.64
C PRO A 274 0.27 16.60 17.39
N ASP A 275 1.30 15.95 16.81
CA ASP A 275 2.10 16.48 15.71
C ASP A 275 1.37 16.28 14.37
N VAL A 276 1.23 17.37 13.63
CA VAL A 276 0.49 17.41 12.36
C VAL A 276 1.46 17.60 11.21
N PRO A 277 1.66 16.60 10.35
CA PRO A 277 2.46 16.72 9.14
C PRO A 277 1.91 17.76 8.16
N ASP A 278 2.77 18.23 7.24
CA ASP A 278 2.35 19.11 6.17
C ASP A 278 1.14 18.56 5.40
N GLN A 279 0.18 19.43 5.06
CA GLN A 279 -1.08 19.12 4.38
C GLN A 279 -2.05 18.19 5.16
N ALA A 280 -1.65 17.64 6.31
CA ALA A 280 -2.54 16.89 7.19
C ALA A 280 -3.41 17.80 8.06
N LYS A 281 -4.35 17.20 8.79
CA LYS A 281 -5.28 17.92 9.66
C LYS A 281 -5.06 17.56 11.13
N PRO A 282 -5.21 18.53 12.06
CA PRO A 282 -5.16 18.25 13.50
C PRO A 282 -6.42 17.50 13.96
N LEU A 283 -6.32 16.78 15.07
CA LEU A 283 -7.45 16.09 15.71
C LEU A 283 -8.64 17.03 15.95
N ALA A 284 -8.40 18.31 16.27
CA ALA A 284 -9.46 19.29 16.49
C ALA A 284 -10.40 19.50 15.29
N ALA A 285 -10.01 19.07 14.08
CA ALA A 285 -10.85 19.08 12.89
C ALA A 285 -11.66 17.79 12.68
N SER A 286 -11.51 16.78 13.57
CA SER A 286 -12.26 15.53 13.52
C SER A 286 -13.76 15.76 13.74
N LYS A 287 -14.58 14.99 13.04
CA LYS A 287 -16.04 15.01 13.20
C LYS A 287 -16.56 13.93 14.14
N LEU A 288 -15.75 12.94 14.45
CA LEU A 288 -16.11 11.80 15.29
C LEU A 288 -15.46 11.83 16.66
N VAL A 289 -14.24 12.37 16.77
CA VAL A 289 -13.44 12.36 18.00
C VAL A 289 -13.12 13.78 18.47
N ARG A 290 -13.52 14.11 19.70
CA ARG A 290 -13.25 15.41 20.36
C ARG A 290 -11.85 15.44 20.96
N ALA A 291 -11.46 14.36 21.63
CA ALA A 291 -10.16 14.22 22.28
C ALA A 291 -9.76 12.74 22.42
N ILE A 292 -8.48 12.50 22.58
CA ILE A 292 -7.91 11.20 22.92
C ILE A 292 -7.05 11.36 24.16
N GLU A 293 -7.36 10.60 25.19
CA GLU A 293 -6.55 10.48 26.42
C GLU A 293 -5.73 9.20 26.36
N MET A 294 -4.54 9.24 26.91
CA MET A 294 -3.59 8.14 26.87
C MET A 294 -3.10 7.76 28.25
N THR A 295 -2.93 6.48 28.47
CA THR A 295 -2.33 5.95 29.69
C THR A 295 -1.11 5.10 29.33
N GLN A 296 -0.03 5.33 30.05
CA GLN A 296 1.14 4.47 30.10
C GLN A 296 1.36 3.97 31.52
N ARG A 297 1.85 2.72 31.65
CA ARG A 297 2.25 2.16 32.92
C ARG A 297 3.76 2.07 33.02
N PHE A 298 4.30 2.30 34.23
CA PHE A 298 5.72 2.11 34.54
C PHE A 298 6.72 3.02 33.80
N VAL A 299 6.26 4.04 33.07
CA VAL A 299 7.11 5.00 32.35
C VAL A 299 7.13 6.32 33.11
N LYS A 300 8.33 6.81 33.47
CA LYS A 300 8.53 8.09 34.17
C LYS A 300 9.77 8.80 33.62
N PRO A 301 9.67 10.02 33.07
CA PRO A 301 8.43 10.75 32.82
C PRO A 301 7.57 10.08 31.72
N PRO A 302 6.24 10.31 31.70
CA PRO A 302 5.40 9.75 30.66
C PRO A 302 5.81 10.30 29.28
N VAL A 303 5.83 9.42 28.27
CA VAL A 303 6.07 9.81 26.90
C VAL A 303 4.73 10.26 26.28
N ALA A 304 4.75 11.37 25.53
CA ALA A 304 3.56 11.81 24.81
C ALA A 304 3.25 10.82 23.67
N GLY A 305 2.03 10.28 23.66
CA GLY A 305 1.60 9.40 22.57
C GLY A 305 1.32 10.20 21.30
N ARG A 306 1.57 9.55 20.16
CA ARG A 306 1.40 10.11 18.82
C ARG A 306 0.43 9.23 18.04
N PHE A 307 -0.70 9.80 17.60
CA PHE A 307 -1.76 9.05 16.94
C PHE A 307 -2.11 9.61 15.56
N LEU A 308 -2.58 8.70 14.72
CA LEU A 308 -3.22 8.95 13.44
C LEU A 308 -4.64 8.38 13.51
N LEU A 309 -5.64 9.15 13.09
CA LEU A 309 -7.03 8.77 13.08
C LEU A 309 -7.58 8.87 11.65
N GLY A 310 -8.03 7.75 11.09
CA GLY A 310 -8.75 7.70 9.80
C GLY A 310 -10.25 7.55 10.05
N GLU A 311 -11.05 8.50 9.59
CA GLU A 311 -12.50 8.44 9.63
C GLU A 311 -13.08 7.90 8.33
N PHE A 312 -14.10 7.07 8.46
CA PHE A 312 -14.76 6.43 7.33
C PHE A 312 -16.27 6.37 7.54
N GLU A 313 -16.97 6.11 6.44
CA GLU A 313 -18.36 5.68 6.46
C GLU A 313 -18.56 4.51 5.47
N ASP A 314 -19.52 3.66 5.77
CA ASP A 314 -19.97 2.62 4.84
C ASP A 314 -21.11 3.12 3.94
N SER A 315 -21.65 2.24 3.09
CA SER A 315 -22.74 2.57 2.16
C SER A 315 -24.06 2.95 2.84
N GLN A 316 -24.20 2.66 4.14
CA GLN A 316 -25.37 3.02 4.96
C GLN A 316 -25.12 4.31 5.79
N GLY A 317 -23.97 4.95 5.64
CA GLY A 317 -23.57 6.13 6.40
C GLY A 317 -23.15 5.82 7.84
N ARG A 318 -22.90 4.56 8.20
CA ARG A 318 -22.42 4.21 9.54
C ARG A 318 -20.95 4.62 9.68
N PRO A 319 -20.60 5.35 10.76
CA PRO A 319 -19.26 5.85 10.95
C PRO A 319 -18.30 4.77 11.47
N TYR A 320 -17.07 4.80 10.94
CA TYR A 320 -15.95 3.97 11.38
C TYR A 320 -14.73 4.83 11.66
N LEU A 321 -13.86 4.35 12.54
CA LEU A 321 -12.64 5.02 12.96
C LEU A 321 -11.48 4.01 12.98
N MET A 322 -10.42 4.29 12.26
CA MET A 322 -9.13 3.60 12.40
C MET A 322 -8.22 4.47 13.26
N ILE A 323 -7.72 3.93 14.37
CA ILE A 323 -6.76 4.61 15.24
C ILE A 323 -5.44 3.88 15.10
N VAL A 324 -4.35 4.62 14.88
CA VAL A 324 -3.00 4.07 14.73
C VAL A 324 -2.05 4.74 15.72
N ASN A 325 -1.32 3.95 16.48
CA ASN A 325 -0.22 4.40 17.31
C ASN A 325 0.99 4.72 16.40
N LYS A 326 1.39 5.98 16.28
CA LYS A 326 2.54 6.40 15.45
C LYS A 326 3.89 6.15 16.12
N ASP A 327 3.93 5.78 17.39
CA ASP A 327 5.15 5.48 18.12
C ASP A 327 5.67 4.08 17.76
N LEU A 328 6.95 3.96 17.45
CA LEU A 328 7.58 2.69 17.09
C LEU A 328 8.15 1.91 18.30
N ASN A 329 8.13 2.52 19.51
CA ASN A 329 8.78 1.98 20.70
C ASN A 329 7.81 1.79 21.87
N ASN A 330 6.75 2.59 21.96
CA ASN A 330 5.87 2.63 23.13
C ASN A 330 4.46 2.16 22.82
N SER A 331 3.90 1.37 23.75
CA SER A 331 2.49 0.97 23.75
C SER A 331 1.66 1.97 24.56
N PHE A 332 0.44 2.22 24.11
CA PHE A 332 -0.50 3.11 24.79
C PHE A 332 -1.85 2.44 24.96
N GLN A 333 -2.44 2.58 26.16
CA GLN A 333 -3.88 2.47 26.35
C GLN A 333 -4.50 3.83 26.03
N PHE A 334 -5.62 3.87 25.34
CA PHE A 334 -6.27 5.10 24.96
C PHE A 334 -7.73 5.12 25.39
N HIS A 335 -8.26 6.31 25.66
CA HIS A 335 -9.67 6.57 25.85
C HIS A 335 -10.14 7.65 24.88
N LEU A 336 -11.26 7.41 24.17
CA LEU A 336 -11.81 8.31 23.19
C LEU A 336 -12.95 9.13 23.78
N HIS A 337 -12.86 10.45 23.63
CA HIS A 337 -13.97 11.36 23.82
C HIS A 337 -14.65 11.60 22.47
N LEU A 338 -15.74 10.91 22.23
CA LEU A 338 -16.47 11.01 20.96
C LEU A 338 -17.31 12.31 20.92
N VAL A 339 -17.58 12.81 19.71
CA VAL A 339 -18.51 13.93 19.50
C VAL A 339 -19.94 13.49 19.83
N LYS A 340 -20.33 12.27 19.43
CA LYS A 340 -21.57 11.61 19.85
C LYS A 340 -21.34 10.92 21.18
N GLU A 341 -21.80 11.55 22.27
CA GLU A 341 -21.69 10.99 23.61
C GLU A 341 -22.48 9.68 23.73
N ASN A 342 -21.96 8.74 24.53
CA ASN A 342 -22.55 7.43 24.79
C ASN A 342 -22.72 6.52 23.55
N ALA A 343 -21.98 6.77 22.47
CA ALA A 343 -21.97 5.85 21.34
C ALA A 343 -21.30 4.52 21.73
N ASN A 344 -21.90 3.41 21.31
CA ASN A 344 -21.30 2.10 21.47
C ASN A 344 -20.17 1.93 20.45
N LEU A 345 -19.03 1.41 20.91
CA LEU A 345 -17.91 1.09 20.04
C LEU A 345 -17.85 -0.41 19.81
N MET A 346 -17.74 -0.80 18.54
CA MET A 346 -17.51 -2.18 18.13
C MET A 346 -16.16 -2.26 17.44
N ARG A 347 -15.28 -3.13 17.91
CA ARG A 347 -14.00 -3.42 17.27
C ARG A 347 -14.21 -4.41 16.14
N ILE A 348 -13.61 -4.15 14.98
CA ILE A 348 -13.43 -5.17 13.95
C ILE A 348 -12.15 -5.93 14.29
N SER A 349 -12.31 -7.20 14.65
CA SER A 349 -11.17 -8.02 15.09
C SER A 349 -10.17 -8.25 13.94
N PRO A 350 -8.88 -7.93 14.12
CA PRO A 350 -7.86 -8.18 13.10
C PRO A 350 -7.53 -9.68 12.95
N TYR A 351 -8.08 -10.53 13.83
CA TYR A 351 -7.86 -11.99 13.78
C TYR A 351 -9.00 -12.74 13.12
N SER A 352 -10.24 -12.26 13.28
CA SER A 352 -11.44 -12.94 12.79
C SER A 352 -12.27 -12.14 11.78
N GLY A 353 -12.02 -10.84 11.64
CA GLY A 353 -12.84 -9.91 10.85
C GLY A 353 -14.23 -9.64 11.44
N LYS A 354 -14.57 -10.21 12.58
CA LYS A 354 -15.90 -10.07 13.21
C LYS A 354 -15.97 -8.83 14.09
N GLU A 355 -17.20 -8.31 14.26
CA GLU A 355 -17.47 -7.25 15.22
C GLU A 355 -17.46 -7.82 16.64
N GLU A 356 -16.74 -7.13 17.54
CA GLU A 356 -16.63 -7.43 18.96
C GLU A 356 -16.88 -6.14 19.76
N LEU A 357 -17.54 -6.25 20.93
CA LEU A 357 -17.76 -5.08 21.79
C LEU A 357 -16.41 -4.50 22.26
N PHE A 358 -16.18 -3.22 21.99
CA PHE A 358 -14.99 -2.51 22.47
C PHE A 358 -15.30 -1.81 23.79
N ARG A 359 -14.68 -2.27 24.88
CA ARG A 359 -14.87 -1.71 26.22
C ARG A 359 -13.74 -0.77 26.64
N GLY A 360 -12.60 -0.84 25.98
CA GLY A 360 -11.44 0.03 26.23
C GLY A 360 -10.56 -0.36 27.42
N GLU A 361 -11.02 -1.23 28.30
CA GLU A 361 -10.35 -1.51 29.59
C GLU A 361 -8.99 -2.23 29.43
N MET A 362 -8.85 -3.09 28.42
CA MET A 362 -7.65 -3.89 28.17
C MET A 362 -7.03 -3.62 26.80
N ASP A 363 -7.56 -2.66 26.06
CA ASP A 363 -7.12 -2.41 24.69
C ASP A 363 -5.93 -1.46 24.64
N TRP A 364 -4.77 -2.06 24.47
CA TRP A 364 -3.50 -1.38 24.28
C TRP A 364 -3.11 -1.44 22.81
N LEU A 365 -2.72 -0.32 22.24
CA LEU A 365 -2.07 -0.29 20.95
C LEU A 365 -0.58 -0.48 21.13
N ALA A 366 -0.06 -1.60 20.62
CA ALA A 366 1.37 -1.85 20.52
C ALA A 366 2.04 -0.80 19.60
N PRO A 367 3.37 -0.70 19.60
CA PRO A 367 4.09 0.18 18.69
C PRO A 367 3.68 -0.04 17.23
N GLY A 368 3.31 1.02 16.54
CA GLY A 368 2.84 0.99 15.16
C GLY A 368 1.45 0.40 14.92
N ALA A 369 0.86 -0.27 15.91
CA ALA A 369 -0.40 -0.99 15.74
C ALA A 369 -1.60 -0.06 15.53
N GLY A 370 -2.62 -0.59 14.86
CA GLY A 370 -3.89 0.08 14.64
C GLY A 370 -5.09 -0.75 15.09
N ILE A 371 -6.23 -0.09 15.25
CA ILE A 371 -7.53 -0.70 15.56
C ILE A 371 -8.61 -0.07 14.71
N LEU A 372 -9.50 -0.89 14.14
CA LEU A 372 -10.68 -0.43 13.41
C LEU A 372 -11.91 -0.55 14.29
N LEU A 373 -12.60 0.57 14.52
CA LEU A 373 -13.80 0.68 15.34
C LEU A 373 -14.99 1.11 14.47
N ARG A 374 -16.17 0.50 14.69
CA ARG A 374 -17.45 1.04 14.24
C ARG A 374 -18.10 1.80 15.39
N ILE A 375 -18.62 2.98 15.10
CA ILE A 375 -19.30 3.84 16.10
C ILE A 375 -20.82 3.64 15.92
N GLY A 376 -21.47 3.20 17.00
CA GLY A 376 -22.90 2.87 17.03
C GLY A 376 -23.83 4.05 17.32
#